data_aaa2ab47576020e16793371ffcb6e000
#
_entry.id   aaa2ab47576020e16793371ffcb6e000
#
_cell.length_a   1.000
_cell.length_b   1.000
_cell.length_c   1.000
_cell.angle_alpha   90.00
_cell.angle_beta   90.00
_cell.angle_gamma   90.00
#
_symmetry.space_group_name_H-M   'P 1'
#
loop_
_entity.id
_entity.type
_entity.pdbx_description
1 polymer ?
#
loop_
_entity_poly.entity_id
_entity_poly.type
_entity_poly.pdbx_seq_one_letter_code
_entity_poly.pdbx_strand_id
1 'polypeptide(L)'
;MPTDVPMQIDTTSTTRRFNLFSFYYTPLFTNSLSSIIIMAESNFVDYVKICCRSGKGGRGSMHLRHVKYNPNGGPDGGDGGRGGSIYLRGNHNYWTLLHLKFQRHVFAEHGGNGGRDKCHGTDGKDIYIDVPCGTVVYNAETGKYVCDVNYDGQTVLLLKGGRGGLGNFQFRTATNQAPRYAQPGEPMEEMTIILELKLLADVGLVGLPNAGKSTLLSSLSSARPKIANYPFTTLEPSLGIVDYHDHQSFVMADIPGIIEGASEGKGLGLRFLRHIERNSLLLFMVPGDTDDIK
;
A
#
# COMPACT_ATOMS: atom_id res chain seq x y z
N MET A 1 48.47 -58.97 -6.78
CA MET A 1 49.40 -58.86 -7.92
C MET A 1 48.74 -58.00 -8.98
N PRO A 2 49.53 -57.30 -9.59
CA PRO A 2 49.60 -55.87 -9.76
C PRO A 2 49.06 -55.49 -11.15
N THR A 3 48.88 -54.30 -11.51
CA THR A 3 49.80 -53.24 -12.01
C THR A 3 48.94 -52.05 -12.28
N ASP A 4 49.20 -50.94 -11.69
CA ASP A 4 50.06 -49.82 -12.16
C ASP A 4 49.89 -49.50 -13.65
N VAL A 5 49.62 -48.28 -13.98
CA VAL A 5 50.40 -47.08 -14.03
C VAL A 5 49.75 -46.07 -15.01
N PRO A 6 50.18 -44.86 -15.03
CA PRO A 6 49.47 -43.61 -15.04
C PRO A 6 49.63 -42.85 -16.35
N MET A 7 49.06 -41.66 -16.44
CA MET A 7 49.65 -40.50 -17.13
C MET A 7 48.68 -39.33 -17.14
N GLN A 8 49.09 -38.30 -16.49
CA GLN A 8 49.70 -37.04 -16.88
C GLN A 8 48.80 -36.15 -17.75
N ILE A 9 48.31 -35.11 -17.10
CA ILE A 9 48.70 -33.69 -17.17
C ILE A 9 48.78 -33.16 -18.60
N ASP A 10 47.87 -32.18 -18.86
CA ASP A 10 48.35 -30.87 -19.23
C ASP A 10 47.33 -29.76 -19.00
N THR A 11 47.94 -28.71 -18.58
CA THR A 11 47.48 -27.42 -18.10
C THR A 11 46.94 -26.54 -19.22
N THR A 12 46.07 -25.67 -18.85
CA THR A 12 45.91 -24.23 -19.01
C THR A 12 44.52 -23.81 -19.39
N SER A 13 43.84 -23.14 -18.51
CA SER A 13 43.43 -21.74 -18.59
C SER A 13 42.33 -21.41 -17.60
N THR A 14 42.62 -20.47 -16.85
CA THR A 14 41.85 -19.50 -16.09
C THR A 14 40.34 -19.54 -16.30
N THR A 15 39.56 -19.89 -15.27
CA THR A 15 38.24 -19.30 -15.08
C THR A 15 37.80 -19.38 -13.61
N ARG A 16 37.21 -18.31 -13.18
CA ARG A 16 36.84 -17.87 -11.84
C ARG A 16 36.01 -18.90 -11.05
N ARG A 17 36.39 -19.04 -9.79
CA ARG A 17 35.69 -19.81 -8.76
C ARG A 17 34.33 -19.22 -8.46
N PHE A 18 33.27 -20.02 -8.60
CA PHE A 18 32.04 -19.88 -7.88
C PHE A 18 31.94 -21.01 -6.85
N ASN A 19 31.83 -20.63 -5.59
CA ASN A 19 31.64 -21.57 -4.49
C ASN A 19 30.23 -22.17 -4.56
N LEU A 20 30.15 -23.44 -4.89
CA LEU A 20 28.99 -24.28 -4.63
C LEU A 20 29.10 -24.83 -3.21
N PHE A 21 28.20 -24.44 -2.33
CA PHE A 21 27.95 -25.19 -1.10
C PHE A 21 27.21 -26.49 -1.45
N SER A 22 27.95 -27.59 -1.32
CA SER A 22 27.41 -28.96 -1.40
C SER A 22 26.74 -29.28 -0.07
N PHE A 23 25.42 -29.40 -0.07
CA PHE A 23 24.69 -30.06 1.01
C PHE A 23 24.53 -31.55 0.65
N TYR A 24 25.17 -32.40 1.42
CA TYR A 24 24.91 -33.85 1.42
C TYR A 24 23.53 -34.10 2.00
N TYR A 25 22.63 -34.65 1.21
CA TYR A 25 21.37 -35.22 1.67
C TYR A 25 21.50 -36.76 1.70
N THR A 26 21.41 -37.36 2.86
CA THR A 26 21.21 -38.80 3.03
C THR A 26 19.74 -39.13 2.79
N PRO A 27 19.42 -40.19 1.99
CA PRO A 27 18.05 -40.57 1.77
C PRO A 27 17.62 -41.64 2.76
N LEU A 28 16.73 -41.32 3.69
CA LEU A 28 15.89 -42.27 4.40
C LEU A 28 14.56 -41.59 4.71
N PHE A 29 13.56 -41.87 3.91
CA PHE A 29 12.18 -42.23 4.22
C PHE A 29 11.29 -42.05 3.01
N THR A 30 10.71 -43.16 2.61
CA THR A 30 9.71 -43.32 1.58
C THR A 30 8.38 -42.68 1.95
N ASN A 31 7.67 -42.19 0.90
CA ASN A 31 6.24 -41.89 0.81
C ASN A 31 5.72 -40.63 1.48
N SER A 32 5.76 -39.57 0.75
CA SER A 32 4.65 -38.76 0.22
C SER A 32 5.23 -37.52 -0.48
N LEU A 33 5.25 -37.55 -1.77
CA LEU A 33 5.47 -36.36 -2.63
C LEU A 33 4.26 -35.44 -2.49
N SER A 34 4.16 -34.74 -1.39
CA SER A 34 3.48 -33.47 -1.38
C SER A 34 4.44 -32.46 -2.01
N SER A 35 4.22 -32.21 -3.27
CA SER A 35 4.80 -31.12 -4.03
C SER A 35 4.70 -29.85 -3.20
N ILE A 36 5.79 -29.42 -2.58
CA ILE A 36 5.93 -28.04 -2.12
C ILE A 36 5.99 -27.21 -3.39
N ILE A 37 4.83 -26.84 -3.88
CA ILE A 37 4.70 -25.75 -4.83
C ILE A 37 5.12 -24.53 -4.02
N ILE A 38 6.38 -24.13 -4.14
CA ILE A 38 6.81 -22.77 -3.80
C ILE A 38 6.07 -21.91 -4.79
N MET A 39 4.85 -21.50 -4.41
CA MET A 39 4.16 -20.42 -5.10
C MET A 39 5.08 -19.20 -4.93
N ALA A 40 5.73 -18.82 -6.00
CA ALA A 40 6.34 -17.50 -6.10
C ALA A 40 5.17 -16.51 -5.92
N GLU A 41 4.97 -16.03 -4.68
CA GLU A 41 3.97 -15.00 -4.41
C GLU A 41 4.26 -13.85 -5.37
N SER A 42 3.30 -13.52 -6.20
CA SER A 42 3.40 -12.36 -7.05
C SER A 42 3.58 -11.14 -6.14
N ASN A 43 4.65 -10.39 -6.32
CA ASN A 43 4.91 -9.17 -5.56
C ASN A 43 3.90 -8.05 -5.87
N PHE A 44 2.89 -8.33 -6.67
CA PHE A 44 1.83 -7.41 -6.99
C PHE A 44 0.64 -7.63 -6.04
N VAL A 45 0.31 -6.58 -5.29
CA VAL A 45 -0.80 -6.59 -4.32
C VAL A 45 -1.71 -5.42 -4.69
N ASP A 46 -2.93 -5.73 -5.09
CA ASP A 46 -3.99 -4.80 -5.48
C ASP A 46 -5.09 -4.63 -4.44
N TYR A 47 -5.08 -5.45 -3.41
CA TYR A 47 -6.07 -5.48 -2.35
C TYR A 47 -5.40 -5.63 -1.00
N VAL A 48 -5.67 -4.69 -0.08
CA VAL A 48 -5.14 -4.75 1.30
C VAL A 48 -6.22 -4.28 2.27
N LYS A 49 -6.31 -4.98 3.40
CA LYS A 49 -7.16 -4.61 4.53
C LYS A 49 -6.30 -4.07 5.66
N ILE A 50 -6.59 -2.83 6.11
CA ILE A 50 -5.84 -2.13 7.14
C ILE A 50 -6.80 -1.64 8.24
N CYS A 51 -6.41 -1.82 9.49
CA CYS A 51 -7.07 -1.20 10.63
C CYS A 51 -6.40 0.15 10.92
N CYS A 52 -7.16 1.22 10.83
CA CYS A 52 -6.72 2.59 11.08
C CYS A 52 -7.37 3.11 12.36
N ARG A 53 -6.57 3.77 13.21
CA ARG A 53 -7.04 4.38 14.45
C ARG A 53 -6.43 5.77 14.60
N SER A 54 -7.28 6.80 14.74
CA SER A 54 -6.83 8.16 15.02
C SER A 54 -6.33 8.32 16.45
N GLY A 55 -5.64 9.41 16.73
CA GLY A 55 -5.20 9.76 18.07
C GLY A 55 -6.38 10.28 18.91
N LYS A 56 -6.44 9.86 20.18
CA LYS A 56 -7.34 10.44 21.18
C LYS A 56 -6.85 11.84 21.56
N GLY A 57 -7.74 12.79 21.78
CA GLY A 57 -7.40 14.07 22.40
C GLY A 57 -6.94 13.95 23.85
N GLY A 58 -5.94 14.73 24.23
CA GLY A 58 -5.47 14.82 25.60
C GLY A 58 -6.52 15.44 26.51
N ARG A 59 -6.54 15.06 27.79
CA ARG A 59 -7.43 15.65 28.80
C ARG A 59 -6.93 17.05 29.19
N GLY A 60 -7.80 18.02 29.39
CA GLY A 60 -7.50 19.27 30.08
C GLY A 60 -7.11 19.05 31.55
N SER A 61 -6.31 19.93 32.08
CA SER A 61 -5.85 19.92 33.49
C SER A 61 -6.82 20.70 34.36
N MET A 62 -7.08 20.17 35.58
CA MET A 62 -7.86 20.86 36.62
C MET A 62 -6.97 21.39 37.76
N HIS A 63 -5.70 21.70 37.44
CA HIS A 63 -4.75 22.17 38.43
C HIS A 63 -5.12 23.55 38.93
N LEU A 64 -4.98 23.75 40.27
CA LEU A 64 -5.12 25.04 40.95
C LEU A 64 -3.72 25.45 41.43
N ARG A 65 -3.38 26.67 41.19
CA ARG A 65 -2.07 27.22 41.58
C ARG A 65 -1.92 27.32 43.08
N HIS A 66 -0.87 26.71 43.62
CA HIS A 66 -0.46 26.82 45.03
C HIS A 66 0.98 27.34 45.11
N VAL A 67 1.15 28.54 45.65
CA VAL A 67 2.47 29.13 45.80
C VAL A 67 2.65 29.58 47.27
N LYS A 68 3.88 29.66 47.73
CA LYS A 68 4.28 29.86 49.14
C LYS A 68 3.52 30.99 49.86
N TYR A 69 3.12 32.04 49.24
CA TYR A 69 2.41 33.18 49.85
C TYR A 69 1.00 33.42 49.31
N ASN A 70 0.53 32.54 48.43
CA ASN A 70 -0.82 32.59 47.89
C ASN A 70 -1.42 31.17 47.76
N PRO A 71 -1.94 30.61 48.88
CA PRO A 71 -2.50 29.24 48.88
C PRO A 71 -3.80 29.12 48.04
N ASN A 72 -4.50 30.24 47.83
CA ASN A 72 -5.74 30.30 47.07
C ASN A 72 -5.52 30.80 45.63
N GLY A 73 -4.42 30.39 45.00
CA GLY A 73 -4.15 30.69 43.59
C GLY A 73 -5.29 30.16 42.70
N GLY A 74 -5.61 30.95 41.70
CA GLY A 74 -6.70 30.60 40.74
C GLY A 74 -6.39 29.38 39.86
N PRO A 75 -7.32 29.01 38.97
CA PRO A 75 -7.13 27.93 38.04
C PRO A 75 -5.98 28.25 37.07
N ASP A 76 -5.08 27.29 36.89
CA ASP A 76 -3.92 27.39 36.00
C ASP A 76 -3.73 26.13 35.14
N GLY A 77 -4.72 25.25 35.10
CA GLY A 77 -4.67 24.09 34.27
C GLY A 77 -4.72 24.43 32.76
N GLY A 78 -3.77 23.88 32.00
CA GLY A 78 -3.70 24.01 30.56
C GLY A 78 -4.64 23.04 29.83
N ASP A 79 -4.82 23.27 28.54
CA ASP A 79 -5.65 22.43 27.68
C ASP A 79 -4.88 21.17 27.24
N GLY A 80 -5.58 20.09 26.92
CA GLY A 80 -5.00 18.92 26.31
C GLY A 80 -4.63 19.19 24.84
N GLY A 81 -3.63 18.47 24.34
CA GLY A 81 -3.27 18.48 22.92
C GLY A 81 -4.26 17.69 22.06
N ARG A 82 -4.33 17.99 20.77
CA ARG A 82 -5.13 17.20 19.84
C ARG A 82 -4.48 15.84 19.57
N GLY A 83 -5.27 14.82 19.26
CA GLY A 83 -4.79 13.56 18.69
C GLY A 83 -4.36 13.72 17.23
N GLY A 84 -3.44 12.87 16.77
CA GLY A 84 -3.03 12.82 15.38
C GLY A 84 -4.15 12.30 14.48
N SER A 85 -4.24 12.85 13.28
CA SER A 85 -5.16 12.43 12.24
C SER A 85 -4.46 11.43 11.29
N ILE A 86 -5.25 10.67 10.52
CA ILE A 86 -4.75 9.77 9.48
C ILE A 86 -5.19 10.29 8.13
N TYR A 87 -4.22 10.43 7.24
CA TYR A 87 -4.41 10.87 5.87
C TYR A 87 -3.97 9.79 4.89
N LEU A 88 -4.66 9.67 3.78
CA LEU A 88 -4.20 8.96 2.60
C LEU A 88 -3.54 9.95 1.66
N ARG A 89 -2.39 9.58 1.12
CA ARG A 89 -1.65 10.43 0.16
C ARG A 89 -1.31 9.66 -1.09
N GLY A 90 -1.73 10.16 -2.25
CA GLY A 90 -1.37 9.62 -3.55
C GLY A 90 0.13 9.79 -3.80
N ASN A 91 0.78 8.71 -4.22
CA ASN A 91 2.20 8.73 -4.55
C ASN A 91 2.45 7.90 -5.81
N HIS A 92 2.86 8.57 -6.87
CA HIS A 92 3.13 7.97 -8.17
C HIS A 92 4.30 6.96 -8.16
N ASN A 93 5.21 7.05 -7.17
CA ASN A 93 6.33 6.12 -7.06
C ASN A 93 5.89 4.72 -6.59
N TYR A 94 4.67 4.60 -6.07
CA TYR A 94 4.08 3.30 -5.72
C TYR A 94 3.13 2.85 -6.82
N TRP A 95 3.31 1.63 -7.28
CA TRP A 95 2.49 0.96 -8.31
C TRP A 95 1.79 -0.29 -7.80
N THR A 96 2.01 -0.64 -6.54
CA THR A 96 1.33 -1.74 -5.84
C THR A 96 1.08 -1.36 -4.37
N LEU A 97 0.16 -2.07 -3.72
CA LEU A 97 -0.10 -1.95 -2.28
C LEU A 97 0.79 -2.87 -1.44
N LEU A 98 1.88 -3.43 -2.02
CA LEU A 98 2.73 -4.43 -1.36
C LEU A 98 3.31 -3.95 -0.03
N HIS A 99 3.74 -2.69 0.04
CA HIS A 99 4.31 -2.11 1.27
C HIS A 99 3.30 -2.07 2.41
N LEU A 100 1.99 -1.99 2.11
CA LEU A 100 0.91 -1.98 3.09
C LEU A 100 0.45 -3.40 3.48
N LYS A 101 0.82 -4.45 2.72
CA LYS A 101 0.49 -5.85 3.04
C LYS A 101 0.99 -6.25 4.43
N PHE A 102 2.13 -5.73 4.82
CA PHE A 102 2.79 -6.03 6.10
C PHE A 102 2.42 -5.03 7.21
N GLN A 103 1.87 -3.87 6.87
CA GLN A 103 1.47 -2.82 7.80
C GLN A 103 -0.05 -2.85 8.03
N ARG A 104 -0.53 -3.87 8.72
CA ARG A 104 -1.98 -4.09 8.93
C ARG A 104 -2.63 -3.12 9.92
N HIS A 105 -1.84 -2.44 10.71
CA HIS A 105 -2.31 -1.53 11.75
C HIS A 105 -1.60 -0.19 11.63
N VAL A 106 -2.38 0.89 11.55
CA VAL A 106 -1.88 2.26 11.51
C VAL A 106 -2.55 3.04 12.61
N PHE A 107 -1.77 3.44 13.62
CA PHE A 107 -2.27 4.12 14.82
C PHE A 107 -1.59 5.47 14.96
N ALA A 108 -2.37 6.55 14.92
CA ALA A 108 -1.86 7.89 15.14
C ALA A 108 -1.61 8.17 16.63
N GLU A 109 -0.70 9.09 16.92
CA GLU A 109 -0.32 9.45 18.26
C GLU A 109 -1.47 10.13 19.01
N HIS A 110 -1.57 9.87 20.30
CA HIS A 110 -2.52 10.54 21.17
C HIS A 110 -2.01 11.94 21.54
N GLY A 111 -2.93 12.86 21.76
CA GLY A 111 -2.60 14.15 22.34
C GLY A 111 -2.16 14.05 23.79
N GLY A 112 -1.18 14.84 24.18
CA GLY A 112 -0.71 14.97 25.55
C GLY A 112 -1.77 15.60 26.45
N ASN A 113 -1.77 15.24 27.74
CA ASN A 113 -2.64 15.89 28.73
C ASN A 113 -2.14 17.30 29.03
N GLY A 114 -3.05 18.22 29.34
CA GLY A 114 -2.72 19.54 29.84
C GLY A 114 -1.96 19.50 31.14
N GLY A 115 -1.03 20.43 31.33
CA GLY A 115 -0.17 20.57 32.49
C GLY A 115 -0.62 21.68 33.44
N ARG A 116 0.29 22.02 34.39
CA ARG A 116 0.20 23.19 35.27
C ARG A 116 0.63 24.43 34.50
N ASP A 117 0.50 25.59 35.16
CA ASP A 117 0.96 26.88 34.65
C ASP A 117 0.48 27.15 33.20
N LYS A 118 -0.75 26.72 32.92
CA LYS A 118 -1.40 26.83 31.60
C LYS A 118 -0.65 26.13 30.45
N CYS A 119 0.22 25.17 30.79
CA CYS A 119 0.94 24.41 29.77
C CYS A 119 -0.04 23.49 29.02
N HIS A 120 -0.11 23.69 27.70
CA HIS A 120 -0.90 22.84 26.81
C HIS A 120 -0.21 21.47 26.64
N GLY A 121 -1.00 20.43 26.46
CA GLY A 121 -0.51 19.13 26.06
C GLY A 121 0.08 19.16 24.65
N THR A 122 1.04 18.32 24.37
CA THR A 122 1.61 18.17 23.02
C THR A 122 0.57 17.61 22.06
N ASP A 123 0.53 18.11 20.84
CA ASP A 123 -0.29 17.53 19.77
C ASP A 123 0.30 16.21 19.31
N GLY A 124 -0.56 15.22 19.05
CA GLY A 124 -0.19 13.96 18.41
C GLY A 124 0.15 14.19 16.95
N LYS A 125 1.15 13.46 16.45
CA LYS A 125 1.60 13.53 15.06
C LYS A 125 0.58 12.92 14.14
N ASP A 126 0.33 13.59 13.01
CA ASP A 126 -0.49 13.09 11.92
C ASP A 126 0.29 12.01 11.14
N ILE A 127 -0.44 11.00 10.63
CA ILE A 127 0.14 9.93 9.82
C ILE A 127 -0.39 10.04 8.41
N TYR A 128 0.53 9.88 7.45
CA TYR A 128 0.24 9.81 6.03
C TYR A 128 0.50 8.38 5.55
N ILE A 129 -0.53 7.77 4.98
CA ILE A 129 -0.44 6.45 4.33
C ILE A 129 -0.28 6.73 2.85
N ASP A 130 0.90 6.42 2.31
CA ASP A 130 1.14 6.55 0.88
C ASP A 130 0.47 5.40 0.12
N VAL A 131 -0.32 5.73 -0.89
CA VAL A 131 -1.04 4.79 -1.74
C VAL A 131 -0.79 5.10 -3.21
N PRO A 132 -0.77 4.09 -4.09
CA PRO A 132 -0.70 4.32 -5.54
C PRO A 132 -1.87 5.18 -6.01
N CYS A 133 -1.65 5.95 -7.09
CA CYS A 133 -2.74 6.65 -7.78
C CYS A 133 -3.74 5.63 -8.35
N GLY A 134 -5.04 5.97 -8.30
CA GLY A 134 -6.12 5.06 -8.69
C GLY A 134 -6.56 4.08 -7.58
N THR A 135 -6.15 4.33 -6.32
CA THR A 135 -6.59 3.54 -5.17
C THR A 135 -7.97 3.99 -4.70
N VAL A 136 -8.88 3.05 -4.57
CA VAL A 136 -10.23 3.25 -4.00
C VAL A 136 -10.30 2.64 -2.61
N VAL A 137 -11.00 3.32 -1.73
CA VAL A 137 -11.09 2.99 -0.32
C VAL A 137 -12.53 2.66 0.04
N TYR A 138 -12.70 1.51 0.65
CA TYR A 138 -13.98 1.06 1.18
C TYR A 138 -13.88 0.82 2.68
N ASN A 139 -14.97 1.04 3.39
CA ASN A 139 -15.10 0.59 4.77
C ASN A 139 -15.30 -0.93 4.79
N ALA A 140 -14.43 -1.65 5.51
CA ALA A 140 -14.45 -3.12 5.55
C ALA A 140 -15.66 -3.73 6.25
N GLU A 141 -16.33 -2.98 7.13
CA GLU A 141 -17.49 -3.45 7.89
C GLU A 141 -18.79 -3.23 7.14
N THR A 142 -18.90 -2.05 6.52
CA THR A 142 -20.15 -1.65 5.83
C THR A 142 -20.12 -1.90 4.33
N GLY A 143 -18.94 -2.16 3.75
CA GLY A 143 -18.74 -2.24 2.29
C GLY A 143 -18.94 -0.93 1.55
N LYS A 144 -19.18 0.18 2.27
CA LYS A 144 -19.45 1.47 1.64
C LYS A 144 -18.17 2.12 1.13
N TYR A 145 -18.29 2.78 -0.01
CA TYR A 145 -17.25 3.66 -0.54
C TYR A 145 -16.95 4.80 0.44
N VAL A 146 -15.66 5.09 0.63
CA VAL A 146 -15.19 6.16 1.50
C VAL A 146 -14.61 7.30 0.66
N CYS A 147 -13.59 7.00 -0.14
CA CYS A 147 -12.90 7.98 -0.99
C CYS A 147 -12.08 7.27 -2.07
N ASP A 148 -11.55 8.04 -3.00
CA ASP A 148 -10.55 7.62 -3.97
C ASP A 148 -9.35 8.59 -3.99
N VAL A 149 -8.21 8.07 -4.40
CA VAL A 149 -6.95 8.80 -4.52
C VAL A 149 -6.44 8.61 -5.95
N ASN A 150 -6.65 9.62 -6.80
CA ASN A 150 -6.41 9.51 -8.24
C ASN A 150 -5.16 10.23 -8.71
N TYR A 151 -4.70 11.26 -7.97
CA TYR A 151 -3.60 12.12 -8.40
C TYR A 151 -2.42 12.05 -7.44
N ASP A 152 -1.23 12.26 -7.97
CA ASP A 152 -0.02 12.39 -7.17
C ASP A 152 -0.10 13.59 -6.23
N GLY A 153 0.32 13.40 -4.98
CA GLY A 153 0.22 14.42 -3.93
C GLY A 153 -1.19 14.68 -3.40
N GLN A 154 -2.23 14.08 -3.95
CA GLN A 154 -3.59 14.20 -3.42
C GLN A 154 -3.63 13.67 -1.99
N THR A 155 -4.11 14.52 -1.06
CA THR A 155 -4.22 14.15 0.35
C THR A 155 -5.68 14.16 0.78
N VAL A 156 -6.14 13.03 1.31
CA VAL A 156 -7.52 12.84 1.76
C VAL A 156 -7.50 12.50 3.25
N LEU A 157 -8.28 13.23 4.05
CA LEU A 157 -8.46 12.92 5.47
C LEU A 157 -9.31 11.65 5.60
N LEU A 158 -8.74 10.62 6.20
CA LEU A 158 -9.43 9.36 6.46
C LEU A 158 -10.10 9.34 7.84
N LEU A 159 -9.31 9.63 8.89
CA LEU A 159 -9.78 9.68 10.27
C LEU A 159 -9.27 10.94 10.95
N LYS A 160 -10.18 11.65 11.60
CA LYS A 160 -9.84 12.86 12.34
C LYS A 160 -9.34 12.52 13.73
N GLY A 161 -8.26 13.17 14.17
CA GLY A 161 -7.81 13.12 15.56
C GLY A 161 -8.78 13.83 16.51
N GLY A 162 -8.96 13.27 17.70
CA GLY A 162 -9.81 13.85 18.74
C GLY A 162 -9.27 15.20 19.21
N ARG A 163 -10.15 16.15 19.50
CA ARG A 163 -9.76 17.45 20.08
C ARG A 163 -9.27 17.27 21.50
N GLY A 164 -8.27 18.08 21.89
CA GLY A 164 -7.87 18.22 23.28
C GLY A 164 -8.99 18.83 24.13
N GLY A 165 -9.12 18.33 25.35
CA GLY A 165 -10.06 18.88 26.34
C GLY A 165 -9.58 20.21 26.90
N LEU A 166 -10.49 21.11 27.21
CA LEU A 166 -10.18 22.40 27.81
C LEU A 166 -9.78 22.25 29.29
N GLY A 167 -8.75 22.98 29.70
CA GLY A 167 -8.32 23.09 31.09
C GLY A 167 -9.25 23.96 31.93
N ASN A 168 -9.13 23.86 33.27
CA ASN A 168 -9.98 24.62 34.16
C ASN A 168 -9.80 26.13 34.03
N PHE A 169 -8.67 26.60 33.51
CA PHE A 169 -8.42 28.02 33.29
C PHE A 169 -9.45 28.62 32.29
N GLN A 170 -9.88 27.86 31.29
CA GLN A 170 -10.87 28.29 30.29
C GLN A 170 -12.28 28.47 30.85
N PHE A 171 -12.58 27.78 31.95
CA PHE A 171 -13.91 27.83 32.59
C PHE A 171 -14.03 28.87 33.73
N ARG A 172 -13.00 29.70 33.89
CA ARG A 172 -13.02 30.78 34.86
C ARG A 172 -14.01 31.86 34.44
N THR A 173 -14.96 32.18 35.34
CA THR A 173 -15.91 33.28 35.20
C THR A 173 -15.92 34.16 36.43
N ALA A 174 -16.63 35.31 36.36
CA ALA A 174 -16.76 36.21 37.52
C ALA A 174 -17.44 35.55 38.73
N THR A 175 -18.38 34.62 38.46
CA THR A 175 -19.11 33.88 39.51
C THR A 175 -18.41 32.62 39.91
N ASN A 176 -17.61 31.99 39.04
CA ASN A 176 -16.85 30.76 39.32
C ASN A 176 -15.34 31.04 39.08
N GLN A 177 -14.70 31.59 40.06
CA GLN A 177 -13.30 32.01 39.97
C GLN A 177 -12.28 30.86 40.06
N ALA A 178 -12.67 29.71 40.62
CA ALA A 178 -11.81 28.54 40.84
C ALA A 178 -12.51 27.23 40.41
N PRO A 179 -12.79 27.03 39.14
CA PRO A 179 -13.43 25.79 38.67
C PRO A 179 -12.52 24.59 38.94
N ARG A 180 -13.12 23.53 39.51
CA ARG A 180 -12.43 22.28 39.86
C ARG A 180 -12.77 21.16 38.84
N TYR A 181 -13.01 21.51 37.63
CA TYR A 181 -13.29 20.58 36.52
C TYR A 181 -12.53 20.99 35.27
N ALA A 182 -12.26 20.01 34.45
CA ALA A 182 -11.68 20.20 33.11
C ALA A 182 -12.38 19.25 32.14
N GLN A 183 -12.32 19.57 30.89
CA GLN A 183 -12.95 18.76 29.84
C GLN A 183 -12.09 17.55 29.50
N PRO A 184 -12.66 16.36 29.34
CA PRO A 184 -11.95 15.24 28.76
C PRO A 184 -11.64 15.52 27.29
N GLY A 185 -10.56 14.93 26.77
CA GLY A 185 -10.32 14.94 25.32
C GLY A 185 -11.36 14.11 24.58
N GLU A 186 -11.60 14.46 23.33
CA GLU A 186 -12.47 13.66 22.46
C GLU A 186 -11.88 12.25 22.25
N PRO A 187 -12.73 11.23 22.11
CA PRO A 187 -12.30 9.86 21.86
C PRO A 187 -11.61 9.75 20.50
N MET A 188 -10.88 8.66 20.31
CA MET A 188 -10.32 8.26 19.02
C MET A 188 -11.41 7.68 18.13
N GLU A 189 -11.22 7.79 16.82
CA GLU A 189 -11.99 7.09 15.80
C GLU A 189 -11.20 5.88 15.31
N GLU A 190 -11.89 4.78 15.07
CA GLU A 190 -11.30 3.55 14.53
C GLU A 190 -12.13 3.07 13.34
N MET A 191 -11.46 2.69 12.27
CA MET A 191 -12.09 2.16 11.07
C MET A 191 -11.17 1.13 10.42
N THR A 192 -11.74 0.01 10.04
CA THR A 192 -11.06 -0.95 9.17
C THR A 192 -11.41 -0.61 7.72
N ILE A 193 -10.40 -0.34 6.93
CA ILE A 193 -10.52 -0.01 5.51
C ILE A 193 -10.02 -1.12 4.62
N ILE A 194 -10.58 -1.18 3.43
CA ILE A 194 -10.12 -1.96 2.31
C ILE A 194 -9.59 -0.98 1.28
N LEU A 195 -8.33 -1.15 0.89
CA LEU A 195 -7.70 -0.46 -0.21
C LEU A 195 -7.75 -1.37 -1.44
N GLU A 196 -8.33 -0.89 -2.53
CA GLU A 196 -8.41 -1.59 -3.81
C GLU A 196 -7.80 -0.71 -4.89
N LEU A 197 -6.78 -1.22 -5.56
CA LEU A 197 -6.15 -0.55 -6.68
C LEU A 197 -6.98 -0.83 -7.95
N LYS A 198 -7.61 0.22 -8.50
CA LYS A 198 -8.41 0.09 -9.73
C LYS A 198 -7.59 0.23 -10.99
N LEU A 199 -6.50 0.97 -10.95
CA LEU A 199 -5.60 1.10 -12.10
C LEU A 199 -4.79 -0.19 -12.25
N LEU A 200 -4.90 -0.81 -13.43
CA LEU A 200 -4.15 -2.02 -13.75
C LEU A 200 -2.76 -1.67 -14.29
N ALA A 201 -2.72 -0.74 -15.22
CA ALA A 201 -1.50 -0.26 -15.84
C ALA A 201 -1.73 1.12 -16.48
N ASP A 202 -0.63 1.82 -16.75
CA ASP A 202 -0.67 3.09 -17.47
C ASP A 202 -0.97 2.84 -18.96
N VAL A 203 -0.39 1.77 -19.52
CA VAL A 203 -0.58 1.37 -20.91
C VAL A 203 -1.05 -0.08 -21.01
N GLY A 204 -2.21 -0.30 -21.60
CA GLY A 204 -2.73 -1.64 -21.92
C GLY A 204 -2.47 -2.02 -23.37
N LEU A 205 -1.81 -3.16 -23.62
CA LEU A 205 -1.63 -3.72 -24.96
C LEU A 205 -2.88 -4.50 -25.38
N VAL A 206 -3.46 -4.10 -26.48
CA VAL A 206 -4.68 -4.71 -27.06
C VAL A 206 -4.40 -5.13 -28.49
N GLY A 207 -4.82 -6.31 -28.88
CA GLY A 207 -4.64 -6.81 -30.24
C GLY A 207 -4.95 -8.30 -30.35
N LEU A 208 -5.02 -8.78 -31.56
CA LEU A 208 -5.28 -10.18 -31.88
C LEU A 208 -4.25 -11.15 -31.25
N PRO A 209 -4.60 -12.41 -31.04
CA PRO A 209 -3.61 -13.43 -30.70
C PRO A 209 -2.45 -13.41 -31.69
N ASN A 210 -1.23 -13.62 -31.21
CA ASN A 210 0.01 -13.62 -32.01
C ASN A 210 0.39 -12.28 -32.69
N ALA A 211 -0.28 -11.17 -32.37
CA ALA A 211 0.10 -9.83 -32.84
C ALA A 211 1.43 -9.31 -32.25
N GLY A 212 2.14 -10.11 -31.45
CA GLY A 212 3.44 -9.74 -30.88
C GLY A 212 3.39 -8.96 -29.56
N LYS A 213 2.24 -8.84 -28.90
CA LYS A 213 2.06 -8.08 -27.65
C LYS A 213 3.05 -8.48 -26.56
N SER A 214 3.09 -9.77 -26.24
CA SER A 214 3.98 -10.29 -25.17
C SER A 214 5.45 -10.18 -25.54
N THR A 215 5.79 -10.24 -26.84
CA THR A 215 7.14 -10.01 -27.34
C THR A 215 7.53 -8.55 -27.16
N LEU A 216 6.65 -7.61 -27.50
CA LEU A 216 6.86 -6.18 -27.29
C LEU A 216 7.05 -5.87 -25.80
N LEU A 217 6.17 -6.39 -24.95
CA LEU A 217 6.28 -6.22 -23.49
C LEU A 217 7.61 -6.75 -22.97
N SER A 218 8.05 -7.93 -23.44
CA SER A 218 9.31 -8.53 -23.00
C SER A 218 10.54 -7.76 -23.48
N SER A 219 10.46 -7.09 -24.64
CA SER A 219 11.56 -6.32 -25.20
C SER A 219 11.71 -4.92 -24.57
N LEU A 220 10.61 -4.31 -24.14
CA LEU A 220 10.59 -2.97 -23.55
C LEU A 220 10.74 -3.00 -22.03
N SER A 221 10.35 -4.09 -21.38
CA SER A 221 10.39 -4.18 -19.92
C SER A 221 11.81 -4.31 -19.41
N SER A 222 12.18 -3.46 -18.43
CA SER A 222 13.48 -3.47 -17.73
C SER A 222 13.66 -4.73 -16.87
N ALA A 223 12.57 -5.39 -16.51
CA ALA A 223 12.55 -6.65 -15.77
C ALA A 223 11.68 -7.66 -16.54
N ARG A 224 11.87 -8.97 -16.27
CA ARG A 224 10.99 -9.99 -16.86
C ARG A 224 9.54 -9.69 -16.49
N PRO A 225 8.62 -9.63 -17.47
CA PRO A 225 7.20 -9.42 -17.21
C PRO A 225 6.69 -10.43 -16.17
N LYS A 226 5.91 -9.94 -15.21
CA LYS A 226 5.33 -10.77 -14.16
C LYS A 226 3.87 -11.02 -14.47
N ILE A 227 3.46 -12.25 -14.34
CA ILE A 227 2.04 -12.63 -14.40
C ILE A 227 1.40 -12.20 -13.08
N ALA A 228 0.36 -11.38 -13.18
CA ALA A 228 -0.40 -10.91 -12.02
C ALA A 228 -1.70 -11.70 -11.91
N ASN A 229 -1.87 -12.36 -10.77
CA ASN A 229 -3.08 -13.14 -10.47
C ASN A 229 -4.11 -12.22 -9.79
N TYR A 230 -5.08 -11.73 -10.55
CA TYR A 230 -6.16 -10.90 -10.03
C TYR A 230 -7.38 -11.77 -9.71
N PRO A 231 -8.00 -11.64 -8.52
CA PRO A 231 -9.14 -12.46 -8.14
C PRO A 231 -10.37 -12.27 -9.01
N PHE A 232 -10.41 -11.22 -9.83
CA PHE A 232 -11.49 -10.91 -10.77
C PHE A 232 -11.16 -11.24 -12.23
N THR A 233 -9.96 -11.81 -12.50
CA THR A 233 -9.53 -12.17 -13.87
C THR A 233 -9.50 -13.68 -14.04
N THR A 234 -10.07 -14.16 -15.13
CA THR A 234 -9.91 -15.56 -15.57
C THR A 234 -8.65 -15.77 -16.42
N LEU A 235 -8.09 -14.69 -16.92
CA LEU A 235 -6.85 -14.66 -17.69
C LEU A 235 -5.91 -13.70 -16.95
N GLU A 236 -4.75 -14.17 -16.57
CA GLU A 236 -3.76 -13.40 -15.81
C GLU A 236 -3.02 -12.45 -16.76
N PRO A 237 -3.15 -11.13 -16.59
CA PRO A 237 -2.39 -10.18 -17.39
C PRO A 237 -0.92 -10.22 -17.04
N SER A 238 -0.06 -10.07 -18.02
CA SER A 238 1.38 -9.92 -17.83
C SER A 238 1.72 -8.45 -17.68
N LEU A 239 2.34 -8.06 -16.58
CA LEU A 239 2.75 -6.70 -16.30
C LEU A 239 4.26 -6.54 -16.50
N GLY A 240 4.66 -5.47 -17.17
CA GLY A 240 6.05 -5.06 -17.33
C GLY A 240 6.24 -3.60 -16.96
N ILE A 241 7.39 -3.30 -16.36
CA ILE A 241 7.80 -1.92 -16.06
C ILE A 241 8.68 -1.47 -17.20
N VAL A 242 8.32 -0.35 -17.81
CA VAL A 242 9.07 0.28 -18.89
C VAL A 242 9.69 1.56 -18.36
N ASP A 243 11.02 1.63 -18.42
CA ASP A 243 11.75 2.84 -18.02
C ASP A 243 11.67 3.87 -19.16
N TYR A 244 11.41 5.11 -18.75
CA TYR A 244 11.34 6.27 -19.62
C TYR A 244 12.41 7.30 -19.21
N HIS A 245 12.57 8.37 -19.96
CA HIS A 245 13.59 9.40 -19.67
C HIS A 245 13.52 9.89 -18.22
N ASP A 246 14.66 10.33 -17.67
CA ASP A 246 14.80 10.96 -16.35
C ASP A 246 14.36 10.09 -15.16
N HIS A 247 14.63 8.78 -15.18
CA HIS A 247 14.30 7.83 -14.11
C HIS A 247 12.79 7.68 -13.85
N GLN A 248 11.97 8.08 -14.81
CA GLN A 248 10.54 7.79 -14.78
C GLN A 248 10.27 6.41 -15.36
N SER A 249 9.30 5.72 -14.80
CA SER A 249 8.85 4.41 -15.29
C SER A 249 7.33 4.37 -15.32
N PHE A 250 6.78 3.60 -16.26
CA PHE A 250 5.35 3.35 -16.34
C PHE A 250 5.08 1.85 -16.44
N VAL A 251 3.88 1.46 -16.04
CA VAL A 251 3.45 0.05 -16.08
C VAL A 251 2.73 -0.23 -17.39
N MET A 252 3.19 -1.24 -18.10
CA MET A 252 2.55 -1.75 -19.30
C MET A 252 1.96 -3.13 -19.03
N ALA A 253 0.69 -3.34 -19.42
CA ALA A 253 0.00 -4.61 -19.26
C ALA A 253 -0.26 -5.27 -20.62
N ASP A 254 0.09 -6.54 -20.76
CA ASP A 254 -0.42 -7.38 -21.84
C ASP A 254 -1.78 -7.92 -21.42
N ILE A 255 -2.84 -7.44 -22.11
CA ILE A 255 -4.21 -7.89 -21.87
C ILE A 255 -4.46 -9.09 -22.80
N PRO A 256 -4.53 -10.33 -22.25
CA PRO A 256 -4.68 -11.52 -23.08
C PRO A 256 -6.00 -11.48 -23.87
N GLY A 257 -5.88 -11.61 -25.16
CA GLY A 257 -6.83 -12.05 -26.15
C GLY A 257 -8.19 -11.37 -26.29
N ILE A 258 -8.31 -10.51 -27.31
CA ILE A 258 -9.58 -10.41 -28.05
C ILE A 258 -9.72 -11.74 -28.78
N ILE A 259 -10.55 -12.63 -28.27
CA ILE A 259 -10.97 -13.83 -29.02
C ILE A 259 -12.04 -13.38 -29.98
N GLU A 260 -11.90 -13.76 -31.25
CA GLU A 260 -12.97 -13.63 -32.26
C GLU A 260 -14.28 -14.18 -31.66
N GLY A 261 -15.35 -13.35 -31.64
CA GLY A 261 -16.63 -13.68 -31.02
C GLY A 261 -16.91 -13.04 -29.67
N ALA A 262 -16.06 -12.16 -29.17
CA ALA A 262 -16.33 -11.39 -27.93
C ALA A 262 -17.56 -10.47 -28.08
N SER A 263 -17.94 -10.08 -29.31
CA SER A 263 -19.16 -9.32 -29.65
C SER A 263 -20.43 -10.17 -29.57
N GLU A 264 -20.34 -11.50 -29.58
CA GLU A 264 -21.50 -12.41 -29.63
C GLU A 264 -22.02 -12.83 -28.23
N GLY A 265 -21.73 -12.09 -27.17
CA GLY A 265 -22.42 -12.23 -25.89
C GLY A 265 -22.00 -13.43 -25.03
N LYS A 266 -20.96 -14.17 -25.35
CA LYS A 266 -20.45 -15.29 -24.54
C LYS A 266 -19.57 -14.80 -23.39
N GLY A 267 -20.12 -14.11 -22.40
CA GLY A 267 -19.57 -13.93 -21.04
C GLY A 267 -18.15 -13.35 -20.86
N LEU A 268 -17.27 -13.45 -21.83
CA LEU A 268 -15.88 -13.00 -21.80
C LEU A 268 -15.73 -11.49 -22.13
N GLY A 269 -16.66 -10.91 -22.93
CA GLY A 269 -16.58 -9.53 -23.36
C GLY A 269 -16.67 -8.50 -22.22
N LEU A 270 -17.58 -8.70 -21.27
CA LEU A 270 -17.74 -7.78 -20.13
C LEU A 270 -16.54 -7.80 -19.16
N ARG A 271 -15.86 -8.93 -19.05
CA ARG A 271 -14.66 -9.05 -18.20
C ARG A 271 -13.46 -8.39 -18.87
N PHE A 272 -13.33 -8.54 -20.17
CA PHE A 272 -12.32 -7.87 -20.99
C PHE A 272 -12.48 -6.33 -20.94
N LEU A 273 -13.71 -5.82 -21.06
CA LEU A 273 -13.98 -4.38 -20.93
C LEU A 273 -13.52 -3.82 -19.58
N ARG A 274 -13.71 -4.55 -18.50
CA ARG A 274 -13.21 -4.13 -17.17
C ARG A 274 -11.69 -4.01 -17.10
N HIS A 275 -10.93 -4.81 -17.88
CA HIS A 275 -9.48 -4.66 -17.98
C HIS A 275 -9.09 -3.43 -18.77
N ILE A 276 -9.81 -3.16 -19.86
CA ILE A 276 -9.60 -1.95 -20.68
C ILE A 276 -9.84 -0.69 -19.87
N GLU A 277 -10.95 -0.62 -19.14
CA GLU A 277 -11.34 0.55 -18.34
C GLU A 277 -10.33 0.88 -17.21
N ARG A 278 -9.46 -0.07 -16.88
CA ARG A 278 -8.43 0.08 -15.81
C ARG A 278 -7.07 0.53 -16.33
N ASN A 279 -6.95 0.91 -17.59
CA ASN A 279 -5.72 1.45 -18.16
C ASN A 279 -5.93 2.91 -18.55
N SER A 280 -4.90 3.72 -18.36
CA SER A 280 -4.95 5.13 -18.75
C SER A 280 -4.86 5.31 -20.26
N LEU A 281 -4.11 4.44 -20.93
CA LEU A 281 -3.92 4.44 -22.39
C LEU A 281 -4.04 3.02 -22.93
N LEU A 282 -4.58 2.90 -24.14
CA LEU A 282 -4.63 1.64 -24.87
C LEU A 282 -3.75 1.72 -26.11
N LEU A 283 -2.83 0.76 -26.24
CA LEU A 283 -2.00 0.59 -27.43
C LEU A 283 -2.51 -0.59 -28.25
N PHE A 284 -3.09 -0.31 -29.41
CA PHE A 284 -3.58 -1.33 -30.33
C PHE A 284 -2.44 -1.85 -31.20
N MET A 285 -2.26 -3.18 -31.18
CA MET A 285 -1.30 -3.87 -32.04
C MET A 285 -2.03 -4.62 -33.15
N VAL A 286 -1.73 -4.25 -34.37
CA VAL A 286 -2.29 -4.86 -35.56
C VAL A 286 -1.18 -5.61 -36.31
N PRO A 287 -1.35 -6.91 -36.64
CA PRO A 287 -0.40 -7.64 -37.45
C PRO A 287 -0.24 -6.98 -38.83
N GLY A 288 1.02 -6.90 -39.33
CA GLY A 288 1.31 -6.26 -40.63
C GLY A 288 0.87 -7.04 -41.87
N ASP A 289 0.36 -8.27 -41.67
CA ASP A 289 -0.16 -9.17 -42.70
C ASP A 289 -1.69 -9.11 -42.85
N THR A 290 -2.35 -8.19 -42.15
CA THR A 290 -3.79 -7.96 -42.31
C THR A 290 -4.05 -6.95 -43.43
N ASP A 291 -4.73 -7.41 -44.48
CA ASP A 291 -5.08 -6.58 -45.67
C ASP A 291 -6.21 -5.56 -45.39
N ASP A 292 -6.94 -5.69 -44.29
CA ASP A 292 -8.05 -4.80 -43.90
C ASP A 292 -7.82 -4.16 -42.52
N ILE A 293 -7.23 -2.97 -42.51
CA ILE A 293 -7.21 -2.07 -41.35
C ILE A 293 -8.41 -1.11 -41.50
N LYS A 294 -9.57 -1.52 -41.07
CA LYS A 294 -10.75 -0.66 -40.96
C LYS A 294 -11.13 -0.42 -39.52
#